data_3c057be63174827378856dff427747ce
#
_entry.id   3c057be63174827378856dff427747ce
#
_cell.length_a   1.000
_cell.length_b   1.000
_cell.length_c   1.000
_cell.angle_alpha   90.00
_cell.angle_beta   90.00
_cell.angle_gamma   90.00
#
_symmetry.space_group_name_H-M   'P 1'
#
loop_
_entity.id
_entity.type
_entity.pdbx_description
1 polymer ?
#
loop_
_entity_poly.entity_id
_entity_poly.type
_entity_poly.pdbx_seq_one_letter_code
_entity_poly.pdbx_strand_id
1 'polypeptide(L)'
;MTAALTLMAKDRDGPKISYQVLMIPATDASVDTASYHEYGTGRFLARAFMKYAWDLYAADAAARNNPYVSPLRASLQQLQGLPPALVITAENDPLRDEGEAYARKLQEAGVSDARGEIAR
;
A
#
# COMPACT_ATOMS: atom_id res chain seq x y z
N MET A 1 -4.27 3.17 4.97
CA MET A 1 -5.54 2.89 5.70
C MET A 1 -6.60 2.26 4.80
N THR A 2 -6.96 2.84 3.67
CA THR A 2 -8.01 2.32 2.76
C THR A 2 -7.78 0.85 2.36
N ALA A 3 -6.56 0.49 1.97
CA ALA A 3 -6.24 -0.89 1.58
C ALA A 3 -6.49 -1.89 2.73
N ALA A 4 -6.11 -1.52 3.95
CA ALA A 4 -6.37 -2.36 5.12
C ALA A 4 -7.88 -2.44 5.42
N LEU A 5 -8.59 -1.34 5.28
CA LEU A 5 -10.02 -1.29 5.54
C LEU A 5 -10.82 -2.18 4.59
N THR A 6 -10.48 -2.18 3.30
CA THR A 6 -11.15 -3.07 2.33
C THR A 6 -10.89 -4.53 2.63
N LEU A 7 -9.68 -4.85 3.08
CA LEU A 7 -9.32 -6.20 3.51
C LEU A 7 -10.13 -6.64 4.72
N MET A 8 -10.21 -5.78 5.74
CA MET A 8 -10.99 -6.04 6.96
C MET A 8 -12.47 -6.21 6.65
N ALA A 9 -13.03 -5.35 5.80
CA ALA A 9 -14.44 -5.43 5.43
C ALA A 9 -14.77 -6.77 4.77
N LYS A 10 -13.90 -7.24 3.89
CA LYS A 10 -14.07 -8.56 3.26
C LYS A 10 -13.96 -9.68 4.29
N ASP A 11 -12.91 -9.68 5.11
CA ASP A 11 -12.60 -10.77 6.04
C ASP A 11 -13.63 -10.88 7.16
N ARG A 12 -14.23 -9.78 7.55
CA ARG A 12 -15.20 -9.70 8.66
C ARG A 12 -16.65 -9.64 8.19
N ASP A 13 -16.89 -9.90 6.90
CA ASP A 13 -18.21 -9.82 6.31
C ASP A 13 -18.92 -8.50 6.64
N GLY A 14 -18.16 -7.42 6.54
CA GLY A 14 -18.61 -6.07 6.83
C GLY A 14 -19.32 -5.41 5.65
N PRO A 15 -19.41 -4.08 5.64
CA PRO A 15 -20.09 -3.37 4.55
C PRO A 15 -19.49 -3.71 3.19
N LYS A 16 -20.34 -3.84 2.18
CA LYS A 16 -19.90 -4.09 0.81
C LYS A 16 -19.30 -2.80 0.23
N ILE A 17 -18.01 -2.87 -0.13
CA ILE A 17 -17.30 -1.77 -0.76
C ILE A 17 -17.23 -2.04 -2.27
N SER A 18 -17.73 -1.12 -3.07
CA SER A 18 -17.83 -1.29 -4.52
C SER A 18 -16.56 -0.93 -5.27
N TYR A 19 -15.72 -0.07 -4.69
CA TYR A 19 -14.51 0.43 -5.33
C TYR A 19 -13.55 1.01 -4.30
N GLN A 20 -12.24 0.94 -4.59
CA GLN A 20 -11.23 1.59 -3.75
C GLN A 20 -10.30 2.46 -4.58
N VAL A 21 -9.97 3.64 -4.06
CA VAL A 21 -8.99 4.55 -4.65
C VAL A 21 -7.82 4.69 -3.70
N LEU A 22 -6.63 4.35 -4.17
CA LEU A 22 -5.40 4.39 -3.39
C LEU A 22 -4.47 5.43 -4.00
N MET A 23 -4.35 6.56 -3.33
CA MET A 23 -3.51 7.67 -3.78
C MET A 23 -2.20 7.63 -3.01
N ILE A 24 -1.10 7.36 -3.70
CA ILE A 24 0.24 7.29 -3.13
C ILE A 24 0.24 6.45 -1.84
N PRO A 25 -0.19 5.17 -1.93
CA PRO A 25 -0.43 4.38 -0.73
C PRO A 25 0.86 3.88 -0.09
N ALA A 26 0.93 3.97 1.25
CA ALA A 26 1.93 3.27 2.04
C ALA A 26 1.40 1.86 2.33
N THR A 27 2.01 0.84 1.74
CA THR A 27 1.50 -0.54 1.78
C THR A 27 2.45 -1.52 2.44
N ASP A 28 3.67 -1.10 2.78
CA ASP A 28 4.66 -1.95 3.41
C ASP A 28 5.55 -1.18 4.38
N ALA A 29 5.76 -1.75 5.56
CA ALA A 29 6.53 -1.11 6.63
C ALA A 29 8.05 -1.29 6.51
N SER A 30 8.57 -1.96 5.48
CA SER A 30 10.00 -2.18 5.33
C SER A 30 10.79 -0.91 5.04
N VAL A 31 10.17 0.06 4.36
CA VAL A 31 10.78 1.38 4.04
C VAL A 31 12.10 1.22 3.30
N ASP A 32 12.20 0.27 2.38
CA ASP A 32 13.48 -0.15 1.80
C ASP A 32 13.42 -0.42 0.29
N THR A 33 12.42 0.09 -0.43
CA THR A 33 12.37 -0.05 -1.88
C THR A 33 13.37 0.87 -2.57
N ALA A 34 13.63 0.63 -3.87
CA ALA A 34 14.50 1.49 -4.67
C ALA A 34 14.03 2.95 -4.66
N SER A 35 12.72 3.20 -4.71
CA SER A 35 12.18 4.56 -4.66
C SER A 35 12.44 5.25 -3.32
N TYR A 36 12.49 4.52 -2.21
CA TYR A 36 12.90 5.08 -0.92
C TYR A 36 14.37 5.53 -0.94
N HIS A 37 15.24 4.78 -1.58
CA HIS A 37 16.66 5.14 -1.68
C HIS A 37 16.87 6.29 -2.64
N GLU A 38 16.15 6.33 -3.74
CA GLU A 38 16.32 7.37 -4.77
C GLU A 38 15.64 8.70 -4.40
N TYR A 39 14.45 8.64 -3.82
CA TYR A 39 13.63 9.82 -3.53
C TYR A 39 13.41 10.09 -2.05
N GLY A 40 14.11 9.40 -1.18
CA GLY A 40 13.92 9.49 0.27
C GLY A 40 14.47 10.76 0.91
N THR A 41 15.20 11.61 0.15
CA THR A 41 15.72 12.90 0.61
C THR A 41 15.50 13.95 -0.46
N GLY A 42 15.38 15.22 -0.03
CA GLY A 42 15.24 16.33 -0.97
C GLY A 42 13.89 16.40 -1.67
N ARG A 43 12.92 15.63 -1.24
CA ARG A 43 11.55 15.63 -1.77
C ARG A 43 10.55 15.96 -0.66
N PHE A 44 9.28 16.05 -1.02
CA PHE A 44 8.24 16.40 -0.06
C PHE A 44 8.15 15.37 1.08
N LEU A 45 8.18 14.07 0.75
CA LEU A 45 8.14 13.00 1.73
C LEU A 45 9.55 12.39 1.91
N ALA A 46 10.05 12.42 3.13
CA ALA A 46 11.37 11.87 3.46
C ALA A 46 11.27 10.45 4.00
N ARG A 47 12.28 9.62 3.66
CA ARG A 47 12.39 8.26 4.19
C ARG A 47 12.46 8.26 5.72
N ALA A 48 13.22 9.19 6.30
CA ALA A 48 13.32 9.30 7.76
C ALA A 48 11.97 9.59 8.41
N PHE A 49 11.12 10.41 7.78
CA PHE A 49 9.77 10.66 8.25
C PHE A 49 8.91 9.39 8.18
N MET A 50 9.02 8.62 7.11
CA MET A 50 8.27 7.37 6.99
C MET A 50 8.70 6.34 8.05
N LYS A 51 9.97 6.24 8.35
CA LYS A 51 10.46 5.40 9.46
C LYS A 51 9.85 5.82 10.79
N TYR A 52 9.85 7.12 11.06
CA TYR A 52 9.25 7.68 12.26
C TYR A 52 7.74 7.39 12.33
N ALA A 53 7.03 7.59 11.22
CA ALA A 53 5.60 7.32 11.15
C ALA A 53 5.29 5.84 11.40
N TRP A 54 6.06 4.92 10.84
CA TRP A 54 5.89 3.49 11.10
C TRP A 54 6.22 3.11 12.55
N ASP A 55 7.22 3.75 13.16
CA ASP A 55 7.54 3.53 14.57
C ASP A 55 6.40 3.95 15.50
N LEU A 56 5.69 5.00 15.13
CA LEU A 56 4.49 5.43 15.86
C LEU A 56 3.28 4.53 15.60
N TYR A 57 3.08 4.13 14.35
CA TYR A 57 1.89 3.39 13.93
C TYR A 57 1.97 1.89 14.27
N ALA A 58 3.13 1.30 14.11
CA ALA A 58 3.38 -0.12 14.34
C ALA A 58 4.79 -0.33 14.88
N ALA A 59 4.99 -0.04 16.15
CA ALA A 59 6.31 -0.14 16.80
C ALA A 59 6.81 -1.58 16.88
N ASP A 60 5.91 -2.56 17.01
CA ASP A 60 6.27 -3.97 17.08
C ASP A 60 6.54 -4.53 15.67
N ALA A 61 7.73 -5.12 15.49
CA ALA A 61 8.13 -5.74 14.23
C ALA A 61 7.17 -6.85 13.79
N ALA A 62 6.62 -7.62 14.73
CA ALA A 62 5.65 -8.67 14.42
C ALA A 62 4.35 -8.09 13.87
N ALA A 63 3.90 -6.95 14.41
CA ALA A 63 2.70 -6.27 13.92
C ALA A 63 2.85 -5.80 12.48
N ARG A 64 4.06 -5.46 12.04
CA ARG A 64 4.33 -5.00 10.67
C ARG A 64 4.12 -6.07 9.61
N ASN A 65 4.12 -7.35 9.99
CA ASN A 65 3.81 -8.45 9.09
C ASN A 65 2.31 -8.70 8.92
N ASN A 66 1.47 -8.07 9.74
CA ASN A 66 0.03 -8.22 9.65
C ASN A 66 -0.47 -7.53 8.37
N PRO A 67 -1.26 -8.22 7.51
CA PRO A 67 -1.81 -7.62 6.29
C PRO A 67 -2.66 -6.37 6.53
N TYR A 68 -3.23 -6.19 7.71
CA TYR A 68 -3.98 -4.99 8.07
C TYR A 68 -3.06 -3.79 8.37
N VAL A 69 -1.79 -4.05 8.61
CA VAL A 69 -0.77 -3.01 8.81
C VAL A 69 0.03 -2.79 7.53
N SER A 70 0.49 -3.87 6.93
CA SER A 70 1.25 -3.86 5.66
C SER A 70 0.48 -4.67 4.61
N PRO A 71 -0.47 -4.06 3.89
CA PRO A 71 -1.30 -4.78 2.92
C PRO A 71 -0.51 -5.49 1.82
N LEU A 72 0.67 -4.98 1.47
CA LEU A 72 1.53 -5.62 0.48
C LEU A 72 1.98 -7.03 0.92
N ARG A 73 1.96 -7.32 2.21
CA ARG A 73 2.34 -8.63 2.77
C ARG A 73 1.20 -9.63 2.80
N ALA A 74 -0.01 -9.23 2.39
CA ALA A 74 -1.12 -10.16 2.24
C ALA A 74 -0.80 -11.19 1.14
N SER A 75 -1.27 -12.43 1.33
CA SER A 75 -1.16 -13.46 0.28
C SER A 75 -2.11 -13.15 -0.88
N LEU A 76 -1.85 -13.76 -2.04
CA LEU A 76 -2.78 -13.65 -3.17
C LEU A 76 -4.18 -14.13 -2.80
N GLN A 77 -4.27 -15.20 -2.02
CA GLN A 77 -5.55 -15.72 -1.55
C GLN A 77 -6.29 -14.71 -0.67
N GLN A 78 -5.59 -14.02 0.22
CA GLN A 78 -6.19 -12.99 1.07
C GLN A 78 -6.68 -11.79 0.26
N LEU A 79 -6.03 -11.47 -0.85
CA LEU A 79 -6.42 -10.35 -1.72
C LEU A 79 -7.56 -10.67 -2.68
N GLN A 80 -7.89 -11.94 -2.88
CA GLN A 80 -8.99 -12.33 -3.75
C GLN A 80 -10.32 -11.77 -3.25
N GLY A 81 -11.16 -11.31 -4.17
CA GLY A 81 -12.48 -10.79 -3.85
C GLY A 81 -12.51 -9.36 -3.32
N LEU A 82 -11.38 -8.67 -3.28
CA LEU A 82 -11.35 -7.25 -2.93
C LEU A 82 -12.05 -6.40 -4.01
N PRO A 83 -12.56 -5.21 -3.64
CA PRO A 83 -13.19 -4.32 -4.61
C PRO A 83 -12.20 -3.86 -5.68
N PRO A 84 -12.69 -3.58 -6.91
CA PRO A 84 -11.86 -2.98 -7.94
C PRO A 84 -11.13 -1.75 -7.42
N ALA A 85 -9.91 -1.54 -7.89
CA ALA A 85 -9.01 -0.53 -7.36
C ALA A 85 -8.51 0.44 -8.43
N LEU A 86 -8.35 1.69 -8.06
CA LEU A 86 -7.53 2.66 -8.79
C LEU A 86 -6.33 2.97 -7.90
N VAL A 87 -5.12 2.67 -8.39
CA VAL A 87 -3.88 2.98 -7.67
C VAL A 87 -3.14 4.09 -8.41
N ILE A 88 -2.91 5.18 -7.72
CA ILE A 88 -2.22 6.36 -8.26
C ILE A 88 -0.88 6.50 -7.53
N THR A 89 0.22 6.55 -8.28
CA THR A 89 1.56 6.77 -7.75
C THR A 89 2.18 8.03 -8.35
N ALA A 90 3.19 8.56 -7.70
CA ALA A 90 3.94 9.71 -8.21
C ALA A 90 5.35 9.26 -8.62
N GLU A 91 5.83 9.80 -9.75
CA GLU A 91 7.11 9.39 -10.32
C GLU A 91 8.29 9.56 -9.34
N ASN A 92 8.34 10.69 -8.64
CA ASN A 92 9.45 11.05 -7.76
C ASN A 92 9.08 10.93 -6.27
N ASP A 93 8.37 9.87 -5.92
CA ASP A 93 7.87 9.65 -4.56
C ASP A 93 8.47 8.39 -3.96
N PRO A 94 8.91 8.41 -2.69
CA PRO A 94 9.43 7.23 -2.02
C PRO A 94 8.46 6.04 -1.99
N LEU A 95 7.15 6.30 -1.99
CA LEU A 95 6.10 5.27 -1.93
C LEU A 95 5.77 4.66 -3.30
N ARG A 96 6.38 5.15 -4.40
CA ARG A 96 6.06 4.71 -5.75
C ARG A 96 6.14 3.19 -5.90
N ASP A 97 7.26 2.61 -5.52
CA ASP A 97 7.53 1.20 -5.80
C ASP A 97 6.60 0.27 -5.01
N GLU A 98 6.33 0.59 -3.75
CA GLU A 98 5.42 -0.23 -2.96
C GLU A 98 3.96 -0.09 -3.41
N GLY A 99 3.56 1.10 -3.85
CA GLY A 99 2.23 1.32 -4.42
C GLY A 99 2.03 0.52 -5.70
N GLU A 100 3.00 0.56 -6.60
CA GLU A 100 2.97 -0.21 -7.84
C GLU A 100 3.01 -1.72 -7.59
N ALA A 101 3.82 -2.15 -6.62
CA ALA A 101 3.89 -3.55 -6.23
C ALA A 101 2.54 -4.06 -5.71
N TYR A 102 1.85 -3.25 -4.93
CA TYR A 102 0.52 -3.59 -4.43
C TYR A 102 -0.50 -3.69 -5.58
N ALA A 103 -0.47 -2.76 -6.52
CA ALA A 103 -1.33 -2.81 -7.70
C ALA A 103 -1.11 -4.10 -8.51
N ARG A 104 0.15 -4.47 -8.75
CA ARG A 104 0.48 -5.73 -9.44
C ARG A 104 -0.05 -6.94 -8.67
N LYS A 105 0.08 -6.93 -7.37
CA LYS A 105 -0.37 -8.03 -6.52
C LYS A 105 -1.89 -8.18 -6.52
N LEU A 106 -2.62 -7.07 -6.51
CA LEU A 106 -4.08 -7.08 -6.69
C LEU A 106 -4.45 -7.71 -8.03
N GLN A 107 -3.76 -7.34 -9.10
CA GLN A 107 -4.00 -7.89 -10.44
C GLN A 107 -3.73 -9.39 -10.48
N GLU A 108 -2.63 -9.85 -9.88
CA GLU A 108 -2.32 -11.28 -9.78
C GLU A 108 -3.38 -12.05 -9.00
N ALA A 109 -4.00 -11.42 -8.02
CA ALA A 109 -5.10 -12.01 -7.24
C ALA A 109 -6.45 -11.98 -7.97
N GLY A 110 -6.51 -11.44 -9.19
CA GLY A 110 -7.73 -11.36 -9.98
C GLY A 110 -8.60 -10.15 -9.66
N VAL A 111 -8.10 -9.19 -8.90
CA VAL A 111 -8.81 -7.93 -8.61
C VAL A 111 -8.60 -6.98 -9.79
N SER A 112 -9.70 -6.43 -10.33
CA SER A 112 -9.62 -5.43 -11.39
C SER A 112 -8.92 -4.18 -10.88
N ASP A 113 -7.88 -3.73 -11.58
CA ASP A 113 -7.17 -2.52 -11.21
C ASP A 113 -6.95 -1.59 -12.41
N ALA A 114 -6.95 -0.32 -12.12
CA ALA A 114 -6.45 0.72 -13.01
C ALA A 114 -5.29 1.40 -12.30
N ARG A 115 -4.23 1.68 -13.03
CA ARG A 115 -3.04 2.34 -12.50
C ARG A 115 -2.84 3.69 -13.16
N GLY A 116 -2.57 4.69 -12.36
CA GLY A 116 -2.21 6.00 -12.82
C GLY A 116 -0.92 6.46 -12.15
N GLU A 117 -0.04 7.07 -12.92
CA GLU A 117 1.16 7.69 -12.42
C GLU A 117 1.03 9.21 -12.54
N ILE A 118 1.38 9.90 -11.47
CA ILE A 118 1.46 11.36 -11.47
C ILE A 118 2.94 11.73 -11.55
N ALA A 119 3.35 12.32 -12.66
CA ALA A 119 4.67 12.89 -12.83
C ALA A 119 4.69 14.25 -12.14
N ARG A 120 5.24 14.30 -10.95
CA ARG A 120 5.47 15.57 -10.22
C ARG A 120 4.37 16.58 -10.28
#